data_00ea332cee2fdaffdfcee35564b9c57a
#
_entry.id   00ea332cee2fdaffdfcee35564b9c57a
#
_cell.length_a   1.000
_cell.length_b   1.000
_cell.length_c   1.000
_cell.angle_alpha   90.00
_cell.angle_beta   90.00
_cell.angle_gamma   90.00
#
_symmetry.space_group_name_H-M   'P 1'
#
loop_
_entity.id
_entity.type
_entity.pdbx_description
1 polymer ?
#
loop_
_entity_poly.entity_id
_entity_poly.type
_entity_poly.pdbx_seq_one_letter_code
_entity_poly.pdbx_strand_id
1 'polypeptide(L)'
;MSFVQVSLLFLVQMAFGAMATFPLTDREALGPKYFKFGGWVLVALYGLALTICGEALFDGGAAPLDQLTALSVALATVGMLAFSSLAGWDRPKLESLTLWISLLAGGTAVVAGALAQLPPEVVGEVAGQVAGDGTPTAAASAGLSHSAAMALTIAAALLSSLVLGFATWGMCLGHWYLVAAGLEIKHLARLVTPLPWIFGAKLVLSTTVLWLMWDSFLGPGNRSMVDVFERHPDRILDLVNVCSRIPVGLAIPFVLACMARVTVRMERTQPATGILYAMMVLVFMGDLMGKMIEGTTGIPM
;
A
#
# COMPACT_ATOMS: atom_id res chain seq x y z
N MET A 1 -1.69 10.04 14.10
CA MET A 1 -0.77 10.11 12.94
C MET A 1 -0.72 11.52 12.39
N SER A 2 0.47 12.02 12.04
CA SER A 2 0.57 13.26 11.27
C SER A 2 0.22 12.99 9.80
N PHE A 3 -0.29 14.01 9.09
CA PHE A 3 -0.52 13.93 7.63
C PHE A 3 0.75 13.53 6.86
N VAL A 4 1.91 13.91 7.39
CA VAL A 4 3.24 13.58 6.86
C VAL A 4 3.49 12.06 6.87
N GLN A 5 3.16 11.39 7.99
CA GLN A 5 3.29 9.92 8.11
C GLN A 5 2.34 9.17 7.19
N VAL A 6 1.08 9.64 7.06
CA VAL A 6 0.11 9.08 6.12
C VAL A 6 0.65 9.17 4.69
N SER A 7 1.20 10.33 4.32
CA SER A 7 1.76 10.57 2.98
C SER A 7 2.98 9.68 2.71
N LEU A 8 3.87 9.54 3.69
CA LEU A 8 5.04 8.67 3.59
C LEU A 8 4.64 7.22 3.29
N LEU A 9 3.75 6.65 4.10
CA LEU A 9 3.31 5.28 3.90
C LEU A 9 2.60 5.08 2.57
N PHE A 10 1.74 6.01 2.18
CA PHE A 10 1.07 5.96 0.88
C PHE A 10 2.08 5.90 -0.27
N LEU A 11 3.09 6.79 -0.27
CA LEU A 11 4.11 6.83 -1.31
C LEU A 11 4.94 5.55 -1.36
N VAL A 12 5.41 5.09 -0.20
CA VAL A 12 6.24 3.87 -0.10
C VAL A 12 5.45 2.63 -0.53
N GLN A 13 4.20 2.50 -0.09
CA GLN A 13 3.34 1.38 -0.48
C GLN A 13 3.01 1.39 -1.96
N MET A 14 2.69 2.56 -2.53
CA MET A 14 2.43 2.70 -3.95
C MET A 14 3.66 2.36 -4.79
N ALA A 15 4.84 2.87 -4.41
CA ALA A 15 6.08 2.59 -5.11
C ALA A 15 6.48 1.12 -5.04
N PHE A 16 6.41 0.50 -3.85
CA PHE A 16 6.70 -0.93 -3.68
C PHE A 16 5.73 -1.81 -4.47
N GLY A 17 4.43 -1.55 -4.37
CA GLY A 17 3.42 -2.33 -5.08
C GLY A 17 3.54 -2.20 -6.61
N ALA A 18 3.82 -0.99 -7.12
CA ALA A 18 4.08 -0.77 -8.54
C ALA A 18 5.34 -1.51 -9.01
N MET A 19 6.42 -1.47 -8.22
CA MET A 19 7.65 -2.19 -8.51
C MET A 19 7.45 -3.71 -8.52
N ALA A 20 6.59 -4.25 -7.64
CA ALA A 20 6.25 -5.66 -7.58
C ALA A 20 5.55 -6.17 -8.86
N THR A 21 5.04 -5.30 -9.71
CA THR A 21 4.47 -5.68 -11.02
C THR A 21 5.52 -5.90 -12.11
N PHE A 22 6.73 -5.35 -11.97
CA PHE A 22 7.77 -5.43 -13.03
C PHE A 22 8.19 -6.86 -13.38
N PRO A 23 8.39 -7.78 -12.41
CA PRO A 23 8.71 -9.17 -12.73
C PRO A 23 7.61 -9.90 -13.51
N LEU A 24 6.36 -9.40 -13.47
CA LEU A 24 5.22 -9.98 -14.20
C LEU A 24 5.10 -9.44 -15.62
N THR A 25 5.84 -8.38 -15.95
CA THR A 25 5.81 -7.75 -17.27
C THR A 25 6.93 -8.30 -18.16
N ASP A 26 6.61 -8.50 -19.43
CA ASP A 26 7.53 -9.03 -20.41
C ASP A 26 8.41 -7.90 -20.99
N ARG A 27 9.71 -8.01 -20.74
CA ARG A 27 10.67 -7.00 -21.14
C ARG A 27 10.85 -6.88 -22.65
N GLU A 28 10.88 -8.01 -23.36
CA GLU A 28 11.09 -8.02 -24.79
C GLU A 28 9.92 -7.37 -25.53
N ALA A 29 8.70 -7.62 -25.04
CA ALA A 29 7.49 -7.12 -25.66
C ALA A 29 7.23 -5.63 -25.37
N LEU A 30 7.47 -5.16 -24.14
CA LEU A 30 7.21 -3.77 -23.74
C LEU A 30 8.36 -2.82 -24.10
N GLY A 31 9.54 -3.39 -24.30
CA GLY A 31 10.76 -2.66 -24.66
C GLY A 31 11.36 -1.81 -23.53
N PRO A 32 12.62 -1.39 -23.70
CA PRO A 32 13.38 -0.71 -22.64
C PRO A 32 12.80 0.66 -22.25
N LYS A 33 12.09 1.33 -23.16
CA LYS A 33 11.48 2.65 -22.90
C LYS A 33 10.44 2.59 -21.79
N TYR A 34 9.62 1.53 -21.76
CA TYR A 34 8.60 1.32 -20.73
C TYR A 34 9.23 1.16 -19.34
N PHE A 35 10.25 0.31 -19.22
CA PHE A 35 10.94 0.07 -17.96
C PHE A 35 11.74 1.29 -17.48
N LYS A 36 12.35 2.01 -18.41
CA LYS A 36 13.05 3.26 -18.10
C LYS A 36 12.07 4.33 -17.58
N PHE A 37 10.94 4.51 -18.25
CA PHE A 37 9.90 5.42 -17.79
C PHE A 37 9.37 5.02 -16.40
N GLY A 38 9.01 3.75 -16.24
CA GLY A 38 8.54 3.22 -14.97
C GLY A 38 9.56 3.35 -13.84
N GLY A 39 10.81 3.05 -14.13
CA GLY A 39 11.89 3.25 -13.18
C GLY A 39 12.02 4.70 -12.71
N TRP A 40 11.94 5.68 -13.60
CA TRP A 40 11.97 7.11 -13.24
C TRP A 40 10.76 7.54 -12.40
N VAL A 41 9.56 7.00 -12.69
CA VAL A 41 8.36 7.23 -11.86
C VAL A 41 8.59 6.70 -10.44
N LEU A 42 9.16 5.50 -10.30
CA LEU A 42 9.45 4.92 -8.99
C LEU A 42 10.56 5.69 -8.25
N VAL A 43 11.58 6.16 -8.96
CA VAL A 43 12.60 7.06 -8.38
C VAL A 43 11.97 8.34 -7.84
N ALA A 44 11.01 8.93 -8.56
CA ALA A 44 10.31 10.12 -8.09
C ALA A 44 9.46 9.83 -6.84
N LEU A 45 8.76 8.70 -6.79
CA LEU A 45 7.95 8.30 -5.63
C LEU A 45 8.80 8.02 -4.40
N TYR A 46 9.85 7.20 -4.53
CA TYR A 46 10.77 6.94 -3.42
C TYR A 46 11.59 8.17 -3.04
N GLY A 47 12.00 8.99 -4.01
CA GLY A 47 12.68 10.26 -3.76
C GLY A 47 11.82 11.22 -2.96
N LEU A 48 10.52 11.34 -3.30
CA LEU A 48 9.57 12.14 -2.52
C LEU A 48 9.36 11.55 -1.11
N ALA A 49 9.26 10.22 -0.98
CA ALA A 49 9.20 9.57 0.33
C ALA A 49 10.47 9.85 1.15
N LEU A 50 11.64 9.84 0.51
CA LEU A 50 12.92 10.13 1.16
C LEU A 50 13.02 11.58 1.66
N THR A 51 12.42 12.56 0.98
CA THR A 51 12.36 13.94 1.50
C THR A 51 11.55 14.05 2.79
N ILE A 52 10.60 13.12 3.00
CA ILE A 52 9.74 13.09 4.19
C ILE A 52 10.45 12.41 5.37
N CYS A 53 11.14 11.29 5.14
CA CYS A 53 11.75 10.48 6.21
C CYS A 53 13.28 10.65 6.31
N GLY A 54 13.91 11.40 5.42
CA GLY A 54 15.37 11.47 5.32
C GLY A 54 16.06 12.08 6.55
N GLU A 55 15.37 12.94 7.29
CA GLU A 55 15.92 13.50 8.55
C GLU A 55 16.24 12.41 9.57
N ALA A 56 15.43 11.33 9.61
CA ALA A 56 15.67 10.21 10.53
C ALA A 56 16.99 9.46 10.27
N LEU A 57 17.60 9.61 9.08
CA LEU A 57 18.92 9.02 8.79
C LEU A 57 20.05 9.68 9.58
N PHE A 58 19.89 10.96 9.92
CA PHE A 58 20.92 11.77 10.54
C PHE A 58 20.60 12.11 11.99
N ASP A 59 19.35 11.87 12.42
CA ASP A 59 18.91 12.07 13.79
C ASP A 59 19.26 10.85 14.65
N GLY A 60 20.27 10.97 15.50
CA GLY A 60 20.67 9.91 16.44
C GLY A 60 19.65 9.60 17.54
N GLY A 61 18.58 10.42 17.66
CA GLY A 61 17.47 10.22 18.59
C GLY A 61 16.23 9.59 17.93
N ALA A 62 16.22 9.41 16.61
CA ALA A 62 15.08 8.83 15.91
C ALA A 62 14.85 7.37 16.31
N ALA A 63 13.58 6.95 16.35
CA ALA A 63 13.24 5.57 16.67
C ALA A 63 13.89 4.58 15.66
N PRO A 64 14.32 3.39 16.10
CA PRO A 64 15.00 2.42 15.25
C PRO A 64 14.21 2.02 14.00
N LEU A 65 12.88 1.96 14.11
CA LEU A 65 12.00 1.64 12.97
C LEU A 65 11.93 2.80 11.96
N ASP A 66 11.96 4.05 12.41
CA ASP A 66 11.99 5.22 11.52
C ASP A 66 13.32 5.30 10.77
N GLN A 67 14.44 5.03 11.46
CA GLN A 67 15.76 4.94 10.82
C GLN A 67 15.81 3.79 9.80
N LEU A 68 15.27 2.62 10.15
CA LEU A 68 15.20 1.48 9.23
C LEU A 68 14.33 1.80 8.01
N THR A 69 13.20 2.47 8.22
CA THR A 69 12.32 2.92 7.12
C THR A 69 13.06 3.87 6.19
N ALA A 70 13.72 4.90 6.74
CA ALA A 70 14.46 5.88 5.95
C ALA A 70 15.63 5.26 5.18
N LEU A 71 16.40 4.37 5.82
CA LEU A 71 17.50 3.63 5.18
C LEU A 71 17.01 2.75 4.04
N SER A 72 15.91 2.05 4.27
CA SER A 72 15.30 1.16 3.27
C SER A 72 14.74 1.94 2.08
N VAL A 73 14.12 3.09 2.31
CA VAL A 73 13.65 4.01 1.25
C VAL A 73 14.84 4.56 0.45
N ALA A 74 15.93 4.96 1.12
CA ALA A 74 17.14 5.43 0.45
C ALA A 74 17.76 4.33 -0.44
N LEU A 75 17.87 3.11 0.07
CA LEU A 75 18.38 1.96 -0.69
C LEU A 75 17.49 1.62 -1.89
N ALA A 76 16.16 1.66 -1.72
CA ALA A 76 15.21 1.46 -2.81
C ALA A 76 15.34 2.54 -3.88
N THR A 77 15.52 3.80 -3.47
CA THR A 77 15.74 4.94 -4.38
C THR A 77 17.00 4.75 -5.22
N VAL A 78 18.14 4.43 -4.58
CA VAL A 78 19.43 4.19 -5.26
C VAL A 78 19.33 2.99 -6.21
N GLY A 79 18.70 1.91 -5.76
CA GLY A 79 18.50 0.73 -6.58
C GLY A 79 17.63 0.99 -7.81
N MET A 80 16.57 1.80 -7.67
CA MET A 80 15.73 2.19 -8.81
C MET A 80 16.40 3.19 -9.74
N LEU A 81 17.27 4.07 -9.23
CA LEU A 81 18.15 4.91 -10.07
C LEU A 81 19.08 4.04 -10.92
N ALA A 82 19.71 3.03 -10.31
CA ALA A 82 20.56 2.08 -11.01
C ALA A 82 19.76 1.28 -12.05
N PHE A 83 18.57 0.77 -11.68
CA PHE A 83 17.67 0.07 -12.59
C PHE A 83 17.30 0.94 -13.81
N SER A 84 16.84 2.17 -13.58
CA SER A 84 16.43 3.10 -14.64
C SER A 84 17.60 3.46 -15.58
N SER A 85 18.79 3.59 -15.02
CA SER A 85 20.01 3.89 -15.79
C SER A 85 20.46 2.70 -16.63
N LEU A 86 20.32 1.48 -16.09
CA LEU A 86 20.69 0.23 -16.77
C LEU A 86 19.60 -0.19 -17.79
N ALA A 87 18.37 0.28 -17.64
CA ALA A 87 17.29 -0.03 -18.57
C ALA A 87 17.62 0.47 -19.99
N GLY A 88 17.88 -0.46 -20.90
CA GLY A 88 18.34 -0.17 -22.27
C GLY A 88 19.82 -0.48 -22.52
N TRP A 89 20.59 -0.84 -21.50
CA TRP A 89 21.90 -1.43 -21.67
C TRP A 89 21.75 -2.95 -21.78
N ASP A 90 22.59 -3.59 -22.57
CA ASP A 90 22.52 -5.03 -22.83
C ASP A 90 23.10 -5.87 -21.67
N ARG A 91 22.59 -5.58 -20.44
CA ARG A 91 23.02 -6.22 -19.18
C ARG A 91 21.83 -6.68 -18.33
N PRO A 92 21.04 -7.66 -18.78
CA PRO A 92 19.80 -8.07 -18.13
C PRO A 92 19.99 -8.60 -16.69
N LYS A 93 21.14 -9.23 -16.40
CA LYS A 93 21.44 -9.75 -15.05
C LYS A 93 21.62 -8.64 -14.01
N LEU A 94 22.32 -7.56 -14.37
CA LEU A 94 22.53 -6.41 -13.48
C LEU A 94 21.21 -5.65 -13.23
N GLU A 95 20.42 -5.48 -14.28
CA GLU A 95 19.10 -4.84 -14.16
C GLU A 95 18.15 -5.67 -13.28
N SER A 96 18.11 -6.99 -13.46
CA SER A 96 17.33 -7.88 -12.60
C SER A 96 17.82 -7.81 -11.15
N LEU A 97 19.13 -7.80 -10.91
CA LEU A 97 19.71 -7.69 -9.57
C LEU A 97 19.30 -6.39 -8.88
N THR A 98 19.41 -5.24 -9.56
CA THR A 98 19.02 -3.95 -9.01
C THR A 98 17.53 -3.87 -8.71
N LEU A 99 16.68 -4.48 -9.55
CA LEU A 99 15.26 -4.59 -9.32
C LEU A 99 14.95 -5.39 -8.04
N TRP A 100 15.57 -6.56 -7.86
CA TRP A 100 15.35 -7.40 -6.69
C TRP A 100 15.86 -6.76 -5.39
N ILE A 101 17.02 -6.10 -5.44
CA ILE A 101 17.52 -5.33 -4.27
C ILE A 101 16.54 -4.23 -3.90
N SER A 102 16.03 -3.47 -4.89
CA SER A 102 15.06 -2.41 -4.65
C SER A 102 13.74 -2.96 -4.12
N LEU A 103 13.31 -4.12 -4.63
CA LEU A 103 12.08 -4.77 -4.17
C LEU A 103 12.19 -5.21 -2.70
N LEU A 104 13.32 -5.82 -2.32
CA LEU A 104 13.57 -6.18 -0.92
C LEU A 104 13.62 -4.92 -0.03
N ALA A 105 14.35 -3.90 -0.45
CA ALA A 105 14.43 -2.64 0.29
C ALA A 105 13.06 -1.94 0.40
N GLY A 106 12.28 -1.87 -0.68
CA GLY A 106 10.93 -1.33 -0.66
C GLY A 106 9.98 -2.11 0.24
N GLY A 107 10.08 -3.44 0.24
CA GLY A 107 9.30 -4.31 1.12
C GLY A 107 9.66 -4.10 2.60
N THR A 108 10.95 -3.98 2.94
CA THR A 108 11.38 -3.65 4.31
C THR A 108 10.91 -2.27 4.72
N ALA A 109 10.90 -1.27 3.83
CA ALA A 109 10.38 0.06 4.11
C ALA A 109 8.87 0.03 4.42
N VAL A 110 8.08 -0.75 3.67
CA VAL A 110 6.63 -0.93 3.93
C VAL A 110 6.40 -1.56 5.30
N VAL A 111 7.13 -2.64 5.62
CA VAL A 111 6.97 -3.36 6.89
C VAL A 111 7.43 -2.50 8.06
N ALA A 112 8.62 -1.91 8.00
CA ALA A 112 9.15 -1.07 9.06
C ALA A 112 8.28 0.17 9.28
N GLY A 113 7.85 0.85 8.22
CA GLY A 113 6.97 2.01 8.30
C GLY A 113 5.57 1.67 8.86
N ALA A 114 5.03 0.49 8.57
CA ALA A 114 3.78 0.03 9.16
C ALA A 114 3.94 -0.31 10.64
N LEU A 115 5.03 -0.97 11.03
CA LEU A 115 5.31 -1.30 12.43
C LEU A 115 5.63 -0.08 13.28
N ALA A 116 6.28 0.95 12.70
CA ALA A 116 6.56 2.22 13.38
C ALA A 116 5.29 2.96 13.84
N GLN A 117 4.11 2.56 13.35
CA GLN A 117 2.84 3.14 13.73
C GLN A 117 2.14 2.41 14.87
N LEU A 118 2.60 1.21 15.19
CA LEU A 118 2.11 0.51 16.36
C LEU A 118 2.58 1.21 17.64
N PRO A 119 1.77 1.25 18.69
CA PRO A 119 2.20 1.77 19.96
C PRO A 119 3.49 1.10 20.44
N PRO A 120 4.40 1.86 21.07
CA PRO A 120 5.71 1.36 21.48
C PRO A 120 5.63 0.15 22.43
N GLU A 121 4.53 0.00 23.15
CA GLU A 121 4.24 -1.13 24.03
C GLU A 121 4.14 -2.46 23.25
N VAL A 122 3.50 -2.45 22.08
CA VAL A 122 3.36 -3.63 21.22
C VAL A 122 4.70 -4.02 20.60
N VAL A 123 5.50 -3.02 20.23
CA VAL A 123 6.82 -3.24 19.61
C VAL A 123 7.87 -3.59 20.66
N GLY A 124 7.82 -2.96 21.85
CA GLY A 124 8.79 -3.13 22.93
C GLY A 124 8.75 -4.50 23.61
N GLU A 125 7.58 -5.12 23.74
CA GLU A 125 7.44 -6.45 24.33
C GLU A 125 8.06 -7.53 23.43
N VAL A 126 7.96 -7.40 22.13
CA VAL A 126 8.63 -8.30 21.16
C VAL A 126 10.15 -8.08 21.17
N ALA A 127 10.61 -6.84 21.45
CA ALA A 127 12.04 -6.52 21.58
C ALA A 127 12.62 -6.80 22.97
N GLY A 128 11.84 -7.32 23.92
CA GLY A 128 12.30 -7.66 25.28
C GLY A 128 12.46 -6.45 26.21
N GLN A 129 11.89 -5.30 25.88
CA GLN A 129 11.88 -4.10 26.73
C GLN A 129 10.54 -3.96 27.47
N VAL A 130 10.64 -3.78 28.78
CA VAL A 130 9.54 -3.78 29.76
C VAL A 130 8.55 -2.62 29.56
N ALA A 131 7.28 -2.95 29.79
CA ALA A 131 6.10 -2.10 29.77
C ALA A 131 6.24 -0.79 30.58
N GLY A 132 5.90 0.33 29.95
CA GLY A 132 5.52 1.57 30.63
C GLY A 132 4.01 1.60 30.89
N ASP A 133 3.57 2.41 31.85
CA ASP A 133 2.16 2.66 32.21
C ASP A 133 1.30 3.03 30.99
N GLY A 134 0.70 2.05 30.34
CA GLY A 134 0.00 2.21 29.07
C GLY A 134 -1.51 2.12 29.16
N THR A 135 -2.19 3.05 28.50
CA THR A 135 -3.59 2.89 28.11
C THR A 135 -3.74 1.67 27.18
N PRO A 136 -4.75 0.79 27.38
CA PRO A 136 -4.91 -0.40 26.55
C PRO A 136 -5.06 -0.01 25.07
N THR A 137 -4.22 -0.58 24.24
CA THR A 137 -4.30 -0.39 22.77
C THR A 137 -5.57 -1.04 22.21
N ALA A 138 -6.05 -0.61 21.05
CA ALA A 138 -7.21 -1.21 20.39
C ALA A 138 -7.04 -2.74 20.20
N ALA A 139 -5.83 -3.21 19.93
CA ALA A 139 -5.51 -4.62 19.83
C ALA A 139 -5.63 -5.37 21.17
N ALA A 140 -5.17 -4.76 22.27
CA ALA A 140 -5.30 -5.33 23.62
C ALA A 140 -6.76 -5.38 24.09
N SER A 141 -7.56 -4.34 23.77
CA SER A 141 -8.99 -4.32 24.07
C SER A 141 -9.79 -5.36 23.26
N ALA A 142 -9.30 -5.75 22.08
CA ALA A 142 -9.86 -6.83 21.28
C ALA A 142 -9.40 -8.24 21.70
N GLY A 143 -8.56 -8.36 22.75
CA GLY A 143 -8.03 -9.65 23.21
C GLY A 143 -7.04 -10.30 22.25
N LEU A 144 -6.47 -9.54 21.31
CA LEU A 144 -5.48 -10.02 20.36
C LEU A 144 -4.09 -10.08 21.01
N SER A 145 -3.35 -11.15 20.74
CA SER A 145 -1.93 -11.20 21.10
C SER A 145 -1.13 -10.17 20.31
N HIS A 146 -0.06 -9.63 20.88
CA HIS A 146 0.82 -8.66 20.22
C HIS A 146 1.35 -9.19 18.87
N SER A 147 1.70 -10.46 18.79
CA SER A 147 2.12 -11.12 17.55
C SER A 147 1.03 -11.14 16.49
N ALA A 148 -0.24 -11.35 16.88
CA ALA A 148 -1.37 -11.31 15.96
C ALA A 148 -1.62 -9.88 15.44
N ALA A 149 -1.53 -8.88 16.31
CA ALA A 149 -1.66 -7.47 15.91
C ALA A 149 -0.57 -7.07 14.91
N MET A 150 0.69 -7.42 15.18
CA MET A 150 1.79 -7.19 14.23
C MET A 150 1.57 -7.89 12.88
N ALA A 151 1.17 -9.17 12.91
CA ALA A 151 0.91 -9.93 11.69
C ALA A 151 -0.22 -9.31 10.85
N LEU A 152 -1.31 -8.85 11.49
CA LEU A 152 -2.41 -8.17 10.81
C LEU A 152 -1.97 -6.84 10.19
N THR A 153 -1.17 -6.04 10.91
CA THR A 153 -0.65 -4.77 10.42
C THR A 153 0.27 -4.97 9.20
N ILE A 154 1.19 -5.94 9.27
CA ILE A 154 2.06 -6.29 8.14
C ILE A 154 1.23 -6.78 6.95
N ALA A 155 0.28 -7.68 7.17
CA ALA A 155 -0.59 -8.19 6.11
C ALA A 155 -1.43 -7.08 5.47
N ALA A 156 -1.99 -6.17 6.29
CA ALA A 156 -2.75 -5.02 5.83
C ALA A 156 -1.89 -4.08 4.97
N ALA A 157 -0.67 -3.78 5.40
CA ALA A 157 0.27 -2.91 4.68
C ALA A 157 0.72 -3.51 3.34
N LEU A 158 1.07 -4.80 3.33
CA LEU A 158 1.48 -5.49 2.11
C LEU A 158 0.33 -5.61 1.09
N LEU A 159 -0.88 -5.96 1.55
CA LEU A 159 -2.05 -6.00 0.67
C LEU A 159 -2.43 -4.61 0.13
N SER A 160 -2.35 -3.55 0.96
CA SER A 160 -2.52 -2.16 0.49
C SER A 160 -1.51 -1.81 -0.59
N SER A 161 -0.25 -2.19 -0.40
CA SER A 161 0.80 -1.95 -1.40
C SER A 161 0.49 -2.64 -2.72
N LEU A 162 0.06 -3.90 -2.68
CA LEU A 162 -0.32 -4.64 -3.90
C LEU A 162 -1.55 -4.02 -4.57
N VAL A 163 -2.58 -3.66 -3.80
CA VAL A 163 -3.79 -2.98 -4.33
C VAL A 163 -3.39 -1.68 -5.04
N LEU A 164 -2.65 -0.79 -4.37
CA LEU A 164 -2.19 0.48 -4.92
C LEU A 164 -1.32 0.28 -6.18
N GLY A 165 -0.33 -0.61 -6.07
CA GLY A 165 0.63 -0.82 -7.14
C GLY A 165 0.03 -1.46 -8.39
N PHE A 166 -0.73 -2.54 -8.23
CA PHE A 166 -1.36 -3.21 -9.37
C PHE A 166 -2.44 -2.35 -10.04
N ALA A 167 -3.21 -1.56 -9.25
CA ALA A 167 -4.18 -0.62 -9.81
C ALA A 167 -3.48 0.47 -10.64
N THR A 168 -2.46 1.11 -10.06
CA THR A 168 -1.70 2.18 -10.72
C THR A 168 -0.95 1.67 -11.95
N TRP A 169 -0.20 0.56 -11.79
CA TRP A 169 0.63 0.05 -12.88
C TRP A 169 -0.20 -0.63 -13.98
N GLY A 170 -1.31 -1.27 -13.61
CA GLY A 170 -2.30 -1.77 -14.57
C GLY A 170 -2.89 -0.64 -15.41
N MET A 171 -3.20 0.51 -14.79
CA MET A 171 -3.66 1.72 -15.50
C MET A 171 -2.55 2.28 -16.39
N CYS A 172 -1.32 2.42 -15.89
CA CYS A 172 -0.19 2.91 -16.69
C CYS A 172 0.07 2.02 -17.91
N LEU A 173 0.02 0.70 -17.74
CA LEU A 173 0.15 -0.23 -18.86
C LEU A 173 -1.03 -0.14 -19.83
N GLY A 174 -2.26 -0.02 -19.33
CA GLY A 174 -3.45 0.22 -20.15
C GLY A 174 -3.31 1.49 -20.99
N HIS A 175 -2.78 2.57 -20.40
CA HIS A 175 -2.48 3.80 -21.14
C HIS A 175 -1.40 3.59 -22.19
N TRP A 176 -0.35 2.81 -21.87
CA TRP A 176 0.72 2.47 -22.82
C TRP A 176 0.19 1.78 -24.08
N TYR A 177 -0.84 0.93 -23.94
CA TYR A 177 -1.52 0.29 -25.09
C TYR A 177 -2.21 1.28 -26.02
N LEU A 178 -2.63 2.45 -25.53
CA LEU A 178 -3.24 3.49 -26.37
C LEU A 178 -2.20 4.24 -27.21
N VAL A 179 -0.95 4.26 -26.75
CA VAL A 179 0.17 4.96 -27.41
C VAL A 179 0.99 4.02 -28.28
N ALA A 180 1.23 2.80 -27.84
CA ALA A 180 2.03 1.80 -28.54
C ALA A 180 1.13 0.80 -29.27
N ALA A 181 0.97 0.96 -30.58
CA ALA A 181 0.18 0.05 -31.40
C ALA A 181 0.86 -1.33 -31.55
N GLY A 182 0.06 -2.40 -31.55
CA GLY A 182 0.53 -3.75 -31.84
C GLY A 182 1.00 -4.59 -30.65
N LEU A 183 0.82 -4.11 -29.41
CA LEU A 183 1.10 -4.90 -28.21
C LEU A 183 0.04 -5.99 -28.00
N GLU A 184 0.49 -7.20 -27.73
CA GLU A 184 -0.41 -8.31 -27.41
C GLU A 184 -1.08 -8.10 -26.05
N ILE A 185 -2.38 -8.27 -25.98
CA ILE A 185 -3.22 -8.05 -24.78
C ILE A 185 -2.82 -8.93 -23.58
N LYS A 186 -2.07 -10.02 -23.84
CA LYS A 186 -1.59 -10.94 -22.80
C LYS A 186 -0.78 -10.24 -21.68
N HIS A 187 -0.06 -9.16 -21.99
CA HIS A 187 0.74 -8.44 -21.00
C HIS A 187 -0.15 -7.65 -20.03
N LEU A 188 -1.20 -7.01 -20.54
CA LEU A 188 -2.21 -6.36 -19.69
C LEU A 188 -2.99 -7.41 -18.88
N ALA A 189 -3.32 -8.55 -19.48
CA ALA A 189 -4.00 -9.65 -18.81
C ALA A 189 -3.21 -10.19 -17.60
N ARG A 190 -1.88 -10.27 -17.68
CA ARG A 190 -1.03 -10.70 -16.56
C ARG A 190 -1.15 -9.79 -15.34
N LEU A 191 -1.32 -8.48 -15.51
CA LEU A 191 -1.48 -7.52 -14.41
C LEU A 191 -2.93 -7.44 -13.92
N VAL A 192 -3.91 -7.55 -14.83
CA VAL A 192 -5.33 -7.40 -14.49
C VAL A 192 -5.92 -8.67 -13.88
N THR A 193 -5.44 -9.85 -14.29
CA THR A 193 -5.97 -11.13 -13.80
C THR A 193 -5.87 -11.33 -12.29
N PRO A 194 -4.77 -10.97 -11.58
CA PRO A 194 -4.67 -11.10 -10.14
C PRO A 194 -5.46 -10.05 -9.35
N LEU A 195 -5.83 -8.91 -9.96
CA LEU A 195 -6.51 -7.81 -9.28
C LEU A 195 -7.72 -8.22 -8.44
N PRO A 196 -8.72 -8.97 -8.97
CA PRO A 196 -9.86 -9.37 -8.17
C PRO A 196 -9.48 -10.18 -6.92
N TRP A 197 -8.43 -11.00 -7.00
CA TRP A 197 -7.97 -11.80 -5.86
C TRP A 197 -7.29 -10.93 -4.81
N ILE A 198 -6.45 -9.97 -5.23
CA ILE A 198 -5.77 -9.02 -4.34
C ILE A 198 -6.82 -8.15 -3.62
N PHE A 199 -7.80 -7.60 -4.36
CA PHE A 199 -8.90 -6.82 -3.78
C PHE A 199 -9.79 -7.66 -2.87
N GLY A 200 -10.12 -8.89 -3.27
CA GLY A 200 -10.90 -9.82 -2.45
C GLY A 200 -10.20 -10.13 -1.12
N ALA A 201 -8.91 -10.43 -1.16
CA ALA A 201 -8.11 -10.67 0.03
C ALA A 201 -8.06 -9.44 0.95
N LYS A 202 -7.86 -8.23 0.37
CA LYS A 202 -7.87 -6.98 1.15
C LYS A 202 -9.24 -6.68 1.74
N LEU A 203 -10.32 -6.91 0.99
CA LEU A 203 -11.70 -6.73 1.47
C LEU A 203 -12.00 -7.66 2.65
N VAL A 204 -11.65 -8.95 2.53
CA VAL A 204 -11.83 -9.94 3.60
C VAL A 204 -11.01 -9.55 4.81
N LEU A 205 -9.73 -9.19 4.63
CA LEU A 205 -8.88 -8.78 5.74
C LEU A 205 -9.44 -7.54 6.46
N SER A 206 -9.79 -6.47 5.71
CA SER A 206 -10.28 -5.23 6.31
C SER A 206 -11.62 -5.42 7.01
N THR A 207 -12.54 -6.23 6.47
CA THR A 207 -13.82 -6.53 7.13
C THR A 207 -13.62 -7.39 8.37
N THR A 208 -12.70 -8.36 8.34
CA THR A 208 -12.37 -9.19 9.50
C THR A 208 -11.75 -8.35 10.62
N VAL A 209 -10.78 -7.49 10.30
CA VAL A 209 -10.15 -6.60 11.28
C VAL A 209 -11.18 -5.66 11.89
N LEU A 210 -12.03 -5.04 11.07
CA LEU A 210 -13.09 -4.17 11.57
C LEU A 210 -14.06 -4.92 12.49
N TRP A 211 -14.44 -6.16 12.13
CA TRP A 211 -15.32 -6.98 12.95
C TRP A 211 -14.68 -7.36 14.29
N LEU A 212 -13.41 -7.77 14.28
CA LEU A 212 -12.66 -8.12 15.49
C LEU A 212 -12.46 -6.92 16.43
N MET A 213 -12.27 -5.73 15.86
CA MET A 213 -11.99 -4.49 16.60
C MET A 213 -13.20 -3.58 16.73
N TRP A 214 -14.41 -4.09 16.46
CA TRP A 214 -15.64 -3.30 16.44
C TRP A 214 -15.93 -2.59 17.75
N ASP A 215 -15.80 -3.28 18.87
CA ASP A 215 -16.04 -2.71 20.20
C ASP A 215 -15.00 -1.63 20.55
N SER A 216 -13.75 -1.83 20.15
CA SER A 216 -12.69 -0.83 20.28
C SER A 216 -12.96 0.41 19.44
N PHE A 217 -13.50 0.24 18.24
CA PHE A 217 -13.88 1.33 17.35
C PHE A 217 -15.07 2.14 17.92
N LEU A 218 -16.09 1.47 18.43
CA LEU A 218 -17.22 2.16 19.05
C LEU A 218 -16.83 2.93 20.33
N GLY A 219 -15.87 2.39 21.08
CA GLY A 219 -15.42 2.93 22.37
C GLY A 219 -16.38 2.62 23.53
N PRO A 220 -15.94 2.89 24.77
CA PRO A 220 -16.64 2.46 25.99
C PRO A 220 -18.04 3.11 26.08
N GLY A 221 -19.03 2.28 26.35
CA GLY A 221 -20.41 2.72 26.58
C GLY A 221 -21.27 2.97 25.34
N ASN A 222 -20.70 2.81 24.14
CA ASN A 222 -21.44 2.90 22.88
C ASN A 222 -21.79 1.51 22.36
N ARG A 223 -23.00 1.33 21.85
CA ARG A 223 -23.49 0.05 21.29
C ARG A 223 -23.66 0.07 19.77
N SER A 224 -23.66 1.29 19.20
CA SER A 224 -23.89 1.49 17.77
C SER A 224 -23.12 2.71 17.26
N MET A 225 -22.96 2.80 15.93
CA MET A 225 -22.42 4.00 15.28
C MET A 225 -23.27 5.26 15.57
N VAL A 226 -24.58 5.09 15.75
CA VAL A 226 -25.49 6.20 16.08
C VAL A 226 -25.16 6.77 17.45
N ASP A 227 -24.89 5.90 18.44
CA ASP A 227 -24.48 6.35 19.79
C ASP A 227 -23.16 7.14 19.73
N VAL A 228 -22.20 6.71 18.90
CA VAL A 228 -20.93 7.44 18.71
C VAL A 228 -21.18 8.78 18.06
N PHE A 229 -22.04 8.85 17.05
CA PHE A 229 -22.41 10.09 16.36
C PHE A 229 -23.06 11.10 17.30
N GLU A 230 -23.97 10.67 18.15
CA GLU A 230 -24.70 11.55 19.08
C GLU A 230 -23.84 12.04 20.25
N ARG A 231 -22.97 11.18 20.78
CA ARG A 231 -22.17 11.47 21.98
C ARG A 231 -20.80 12.08 21.69
N HIS A 232 -20.24 11.78 20.51
CA HIS A 232 -18.88 12.17 20.13
C HIS A 232 -18.86 12.81 18.73
N PRO A 233 -19.36 14.05 18.58
CA PRO A 233 -19.39 14.74 17.29
C PRO A 233 -17.99 14.98 16.70
N ASP A 234 -16.95 14.98 17.53
CA ASP A 234 -15.55 15.05 17.13
C ASP A 234 -15.08 13.81 16.33
N ARG A 235 -15.76 12.66 16.48
CA ARG A 235 -15.46 11.42 15.76
C ARG A 235 -16.24 11.21 14.46
N ILE A 236 -16.99 12.20 14.00
CA ILE A 236 -17.78 12.11 12.75
C ILE A 236 -16.92 11.75 11.55
N LEU A 237 -15.71 12.31 11.45
CA LEU A 237 -14.79 12.01 10.36
C LEU A 237 -14.35 10.54 10.37
N ASP A 238 -14.10 9.96 11.53
CA ASP A 238 -13.74 8.55 11.66
C ASP A 238 -14.89 7.65 11.21
N LEU A 239 -16.13 7.97 11.60
CA LEU A 239 -17.33 7.27 11.14
C LEU A 239 -17.50 7.34 9.62
N VAL A 240 -17.37 8.52 9.04
CA VAL A 240 -17.48 8.73 7.58
C VAL A 240 -16.39 7.95 6.85
N ASN A 241 -15.16 7.98 7.36
CA ASN A 241 -14.05 7.23 6.78
C ASN A 241 -14.30 5.72 6.82
N VAL A 242 -14.75 5.15 7.94
CA VAL A 242 -15.06 3.71 8.07
C VAL A 242 -16.23 3.33 7.15
N CYS A 243 -17.32 4.11 7.16
CA CYS A 243 -18.49 3.85 6.30
C CYS A 243 -18.15 3.94 4.81
N SER A 244 -17.20 4.78 4.43
CA SER A 244 -16.78 4.98 3.02
C SER A 244 -15.68 4.00 2.61
N ARG A 245 -14.80 3.61 3.53
CA ARG A 245 -13.63 2.75 3.26
C ARG A 245 -14.02 1.43 2.60
N ILE A 246 -14.97 0.71 3.17
CA ILE A 246 -15.35 -0.60 2.65
C ILE A 246 -16.10 -0.49 1.33
N PRO A 247 -17.23 0.25 1.19
CA PRO A 247 -17.95 0.30 -0.08
C PRO A 247 -17.16 1.03 -1.17
N VAL A 248 -16.66 2.24 -0.92
CA VAL A 248 -16.02 3.08 -1.95
C VAL A 248 -14.57 2.68 -2.18
N GLY A 249 -13.82 2.41 -1.11
CA GLY A 249 -12.38 2.12 -1.21
C GLY A 249 -12.04 0.68 -1.55
N LEU A 250 -12.95 -0.29 -1.34
CA LEU A 250 -12.67 -1.72 -1.57
C LEU A 250 -13.72 -2.42 -2.41
N ALA A 251 -15.03 -2.33 -2.07
CA ALA A 251 -16.06 -3.12 -2.73
C ALA A 251 -16.28 -2.67 -4.19
N ILE A 252 -16.41 -1.37 -4.45
CA ILE A 252 -16.54 -0.85 -5.82
C ILE A 252 -15.26 -1.14 -6.63
N PRO A 253 -14.03 -0.87 -6.17
CA PRO A 253 -12.82 -1.29 -6.88
C PRO A 253 -12.72 -2.79 -7.13
N PHE A 254 -13.17 -3.63 -6.21
CA PHE A 254 -13.25 -5.08 -6.44
C PHE A 254 -14.15 -5.43 -7.63
N VAL A 255 -15.35 -4.83 -7.70
CA VAL A 255 -16.27 -5.03 -8.84
C VAL A 255 -15.62 -4.53 -10.13
N LEU A 256 -14.99 -3.35 -10.11
CA LEU A 256 -14.26 -2.82 -11.27
C LEU A 256 -13.10 -3.72 -11.70
N ALA A 257 -12.39 -4.33 -10.76
CA ALA A 257 -11.33 -5.29 -11.05
C ALA A 257 -11.88 -6.56 -11.74
N CYS A 258 -13.05 -7.06 -11.30
CA CYS A 258 -13.75 -8.15 -11.96
C CYS A 258 -14.16 -7.74 -13.40
N MET A 259 -14.72 -6.56 -13.57
CA MET A 259 -15.11 -6.03 -14.89
C MET A 259 -13.90 -5.84 -15.80
N ALA A 260 -12.80 -5.27 -15.29
CA ALA A 260 -11.55 -5.11 -16.05
C ALA A 260 -11.02 -6.46 -16.53
N ARG A 261 -11.01 -7.48 -15.65
CA ARG A 261 -10.60 -8.85 -16.01
C ARG A 261 -11.46 -9.44 -17.13
N VAL A 262 -12.78 -9.29 -17.07
CA VAL A 262 -13.69 -9.77 -18.12
C VAL A 262 -13.44 -9.02 -19.42
N THR A 263 -13.30 -7.69 -19.37
CA THR A 263 -13.07 -6.82 -20.54
C THR A 263 -11.75 -7.15 -21.25
N VAL A 264 -10.69 -7.39 -20.46
CA VAL A 264 -9.37 -7.81 -21.01
C VAL A 264 -9.47 -9.19 -21.67
N ARG A 265 -10.24 -10.14 -21.11
CA ARG A 265 -10.50 -11.45 -21.75
C ARG A 265 -11.27 -11.34 -23.06
N MET A 266 -12.07 -10.28 -23.21
CA MET A 266 -12.79 -9.98 -24.47
C MET A 266 -11.91 -9.21 -25.46
N GLU A 267 -10.61 -9.06 -25.18
CA GLU A 267 -9.63 -8.35 -25.99
C GLU A 267 -9.97 -6.86 -26.27
N ARG A 268 -10.73 -6.23 -25.35
CA ARG A 268 -11.15 -4.84 -25.45
C ARG A 268 -10.26 -3.93 -24.59
N THR A 269 -9.18 -3.40 -25.18
CA THR A 269 -8.17 -2.59 -24.45
C THR A 269 -8.70 -1.23 -23.99
N GLN A 270 -9.43 -0.49 -24.86
CA GLN A 270 -9.93 0.85 -24.54
C GLN A 270 -10.88 0.87 -23.33
N PRO A 271 -11.99 0.08 -23.29
CA PRO A 271 -12.85 0.08 -22.11
C PRO A 271 -12.15 -0.49 -20.87
N ALA A 272 -11.24 -1.46 -21.02
CA ALA A 272 -10.46 -1.96 -19.90
C ALA A 272 -9.61 -0.85 -19.25
N THR A 273 -8.95 -0.01 -20.07
CA THR A 273 -8.18 1.14 -19.58
C THR A 273 -9.06 2.14 -18.83
N GLY A 274 -10.25 2.46 -19.37
CA GLY A 274 -11.21 3.33 -18.68
C GLY A 274 -11.63 2.82 -17.30
N ILE A 275 -11.90 1.51 -17.18
CA ILE A 275 -12.22 0.87 -15.90
C ILE A 275 -11.04 0.96 -14.93
N LEU A 276 -9.80 0.73 -15.40
CA LEU A 276 -8.59 0.82 -14.58
C LEU A 276 -8.34 2.25 -14.06
N TYR A 277 -8.65 3.30 -14.85
CA TYR A 277 -8.60 4.69 -14.38
C TYR A 277 -9.57 4.95 -13.24
N ALA A 278 -10.84 4.58 -13.42
CA ALA A 278 -11.86 4.75 -12.37
C ALA A 278 -11.48 3.98 -11.09
N MET A 279 -10.99 2.74 -11.25
CA MET A 279 -10.55 1.91 -10.14
C MET A 279 -9.38 2.56 -9.38
N MET A 280 -8.36 3.09 -10.09
CA MET A 280 -7.19 3.72 -9.47
C MET A 280 -7.60 4.91 -8.60
N VAL A 281 -8.50 5.79 -9.07
CA VAL A 281 -8.97 6.94 -8.29
C VAL A 281 -9.64 6.50 -6.99
N LEU A 282 -10.53 5.49 -7.06
CA LEU A 282 -11.23 4.98 -5.89
C LEU A 282 -10.27 4.28 -4.90
N VAL A 283 -9.27 3.58 -5.42
CA VAL A 283 -8.22 2.95 -4.60
C VAL A 283 -7.42 3.98 -3.84
N PHE A 284 -7.02 5.08 -4.49
CA PHE A 284 -6.27 6.16 -3.83
C PHE A 284 -7.08 6.80 -2.71
N MET A 285 -8.34 7.13 -2.99
CA MET A 285 -9.24 7.67 -1.96
C MET A 285 -9.43 6.68 -0.81
N GLY A 286 -9.68 5.41 -1.14
CA GLY A 286 -9.90 4.38 -0.15
C GLY A 286 -8.67 4.13 0.73
N ASP A 287 -7.46 4.06 0.14
CA ASP A 287 -6.25 3.82 0.91
C ASP A 287 -5.91 4.98 1.84
N LEU A 288 -6.10 6.23 1.39
CA LEU A 288 -5.94 7.41 2.24
C LEU A 288 -6.93 7.39 3.42
N MET A 289 -8.22 7.06 3.17
CA MET A 289 -9.20 6.89 4.24
C MET A 289 -8.79 5.80 5.23
N GLY A 290 -8.29 4.65 4.73
CA GLY A 290 -7.78 3.57 5.58
C GLY A 290 -6.64 4.02 6.49
N LYS A 291 -5.68 4.77 5.98
CA LYS A 291 -4.56 5.31 6.76
C LYS A 291 -4.98 6.38 7.78
N MET A 292 -6.01 7.17 7.45
CA MET A 292 -6.58 8.10 8.43
C MET A 292 -7.26 7.35 9.59
N ILE A 293 -8.02 6.28 9.30
CA ILE A 293 -8.63 5.43 10.33
C ILE A 293 -7.54 4.80 11.20
N GLU A 294 -6.51 4.22 10.58
CA GLU A 294 -5.39 3.61 11.28
C GLU A 294 -4.68 4.63 12.19
N GLY A 295 -4.52 5.87 11.72
CA GLY A 295 -3.88 6.94 12.48
C GLY A 295 -4.69 7.47 13.68
N THR A 296 -6.03 7.44 13.60
CA THR A 296 -6.91 7.95 14.66
C THR A 296 -7.34 6.86 15.63
N THR A 297 -7.53 5.63 15.16
CA THR A 297 -8.09 4.52 15.95
C THR A 297 -7.07 3.44 16.29
N GLY A 298 -5.91 3.41 15.64
CA GLY A 298 -4.91 2.33 15.76
C GLY A 298 -5.37 1.00 15.15
N ILE A 299 -6.44 0.99 14.34
CA ILE A 299 -6.98 -0.20 13.69
C ILE A 299 -6.34 -0.34 12.30
N PRO A 300 -5.57 -1.42 12.01
CA PRO A 300 -4.91 -1.60 10.71
C PRO A 300 -5.95 -1.89 9.61
N MET A 301 -5.99 -1.05 8.56
CA MET A 301 -7.01 -1.10 7.51
C MET A 301 -6.43 -1.41 6.11
#